data_4ce12e7592791c49d3cae650b1705d3e
#
_entry.id   4ce12e7592791c49d3cae650b1705d3e
#
_cell.length_a   1.000
_cell.length_b   1.000
_cell.length_c   1.000
_cell.angle_alpha   90.00
_cell.angle_beta   90.00
_cell.angle_gamma   90.00
#
_symmetry.space_group_name_H-M   'P 1'
#
loop_
_entity.id
_entity.type
_entity.pdbx_description
1 polymer ?
#
loop_
_entity_poly.entity_id
_entity_poly.type
_entity_poly.pdbx_seq_one_letter_code
_entity_poly.pdbx_strand_id
1 'polypeptide(L)'
;MNSAVTMKSKSLVFALMLLAGLSLLTLAGCKKAEADPAQGAPPNPNVVPFADAALFSVIHPEQFPLATATEHPTTSELVVTGTVTPDVSRNVPVVSLASGRVNAIHTRLGDTVQKGQLLMTIRSDDVSGGYSNYRMAVADEALARTQYERAKDLYAHGAIALNDLQVAQDMADKAKIAVETIAEHLRLLGNDPEKPAFMVDVFAPTSGVLTDQQVTTGSLVQAYNTPYPFTISDLSSVWVVCDVYENDLANVRLGDTADITLNAYPDRRFKGKVSNIGSILDPSLRTAKVRMEVQNPGNMRLGMFVRATFHGQTTEMHTIVPASAILHMHDRDYVYVPAPGNKFRRLEVIGGDLLPDNVNLQEVKSGLGPGQQVVTNALILDHVLAQ
;
A
#
# COMPACT_ATOMS: atom_id res chain seq x y z
N MET A 1 -34.16 -2.68 47.70
CA MET A 1 -33.49 -2.03 48.84
C MET A 1 -33.46 -0.55 48.56
N ASN A 2 -34.53 0.11 49.00
CA ASN A 2 -34.75 1.56 48.91
C ASN A 2 -34.23 2.19 50.19
N SER A 3 -33.40 3.25 50.08
CA SER A 3 -33.32 4.27 51.14
C SER A 3 -32.07 5.14 50.85
N ALA A 4 -32.22 6.24 50.11
CA ALA A 4 -31.32 7.40 50.15
C ALA A 4 -31.64 8.48 49.08
N VAL A 5 -32.90 8.86 48.90
CA VAL A 5 -33.29 9.99 48.02
C VAL A 5 -34.41 10.80 48.66
N THR A 6 -34.23 11.32 49.87
CA THR A 6 -35.23 12.26 50.44
C THR A 6 -34.61 13.25 51.45
N MET A 7 -33.41 13.79 51.20
CA MET A 7 -32.82 14.75 52.15
C MET A 7 -32.06 15.92 51.51
N LYS A 8 -32.41 16.34 50.28
CA LYS A 8 -31.82 17.53 49.62
C LYS A 8 -32.81 18.58 49.13
N SER A 9 -34.08 18.46 49.42
CA SER A 9 -35.11 19.41 48.91
C SER A 9 -35.56 20.49 49.92
N LYS A 10 -35.16 20.46 51.20
CA LYS A 10 -35.59 21.46 52.19
C LYS A 10 -34.58 22.60 52.46
N SER A 11 -33.37 22.51 51.94
CA SER A 11 -32.36 23.56 52.16
C SER A 11 -32.36 24.64 51.05
N LEU A 12 -32.96 24.35 49.87
CA LEU A 12 -33.00 25.27 48.74
C LEU A 12 -34.12 26.31 48.79
N VAL A 13 -35.19 26.03 49.53
CA VAL A 13 -36.35 26.95 49.68
C VAL A 13 -36.12 28.03 50.75
N PHE A 14 -35.23 27.76 51.74
CA PHE A 14 -34.93 28.74 52.80
C PHE A 14 -33.86 29.79 52.32
N ALA A 15 -33.04 29.49 51.30
CA ALA A 15 -32.07 30.44 50.73
C ALA A 15 -32.72 31.43 49.75
N LEU A 16 -33.86 31.09 49.15
CA LEU A 16 -34.55 31.96 48.18
C LEU A 16 -35.44 33.02 48.84
N MET A 17 -35.90 32.83 50.09
CA MET A 17 -36.71 33.83 50.84
C MET A 17 -35.87 34.89 51.54
N LEU A 18 -34.56 34.70 51.71
CA LEU A 18 -33.67 35.71 52.36
C LEU A 18 -33.11 36.71 51.38
N LEU A 19 -33.17 36.45 50.09
CA LEU A 19 -32.68 37.37 49.04
C LEU A 19 -33.78 38.33 48.54
N ALA A 20 -35.03 38.09 48.83
CA ALA A 20 -36.15 38.95 48.41
C ALA A 20 -36.46 40.12 49.41
N GLY A 21 -35.80 40.13 50.60
CA GLY A 21 -36.05 41.14 51.63
C GLY A 21 -35.08 42.34 51.65
N LEU A 22 -34.03 42.33 50.82
CA LEU A 22 -32.97 43.36 50.87
C LEU A 22 -32.97 44.34 49.68
N SER A 23 -33.98 44.28 48.78
CA SER A 23 -34.02 45.11 47.57
C SER A 23 -35.01 46.27 47.59
N LEU A 24 -35.55 46.65 48.78
CA LEU A 24 -36.58 47.70 48.87
C LEU A 24 -36.17 48.95 49.64
N LEU A 25 -34.90 49.27 49.79
CA LEU A 25 -34.46 50.47 50.52
C LEU A 25 -33.36 51.26 49.88
N THR A 26 -33.49 51.60 48.56
CA THR A 26 -32.65 52.64 47.97
C THR A 26 -33.36 53.31 46.80
N LEU A 27 -34.47 54.01 47.06
CA LEU A 27 -35.00 55.00 46.15
C LEU A 27 -35.12 56.33 46.88
N ALA A 28 -33.96 57.03 46.96
CA ALA A 28 -33.94 58.45 47.34
C ALA A 28 -32.89 59.18 46.47
N GLY A 29 -33.34 59.84 45.46
CA GLY A 29 -32.93 61.13 45.00
C GLY A 29 -31.44 61.34 44.59
N CYS A 30 -31.18 61.20 43.28
CA CYS A 30 -30.13 62.03 42.67
C CYS A 30 -30.73 62.82 41.53
N LYS A 31 -30.72 64.15 41.65
CA LYS A 31 -30.98 65.12 40.57
C LYS A 31 -30.00 64.85 39.45
N LYS A 32 -30.56 64.69 38.25
CA LYS A 32 -29.85 64.57 36.98
C LYS A 32 -29.17 65.90 36.69
N ALA A 33 -27.85 66.00 36.84
CA ALA A 33 -27.08 67.05 36.22
C ALA A 33 -26.98 66.71 34.74
N GLU A 34 -27.51 67.54 33.89
CA GLU A 34 -27.28 67.51 32.44
C GLU A 34 -25.81 67.72 32.20
N ALA A 35 -25.08 66.64 31.95
CA ALA A 35 -23.71 66.72 31.44
C ALA A 35 -23.78 67.02 29.96
N ASP A 36 -23.18 68.11 29.54
CA ASP A 36 -22.95 68.49 28.17
C ASP A 36 -22.28 67.34 27.40
N PRO A 37 -22.90 66.70 26.43
CA PRO A 37 -22.33 65.58 25.72
C PRO A 37 -21.08 65.91 24.93
N ALA A 38 -20.72 67.20 24.80
CA ALA A 38 -19.53 67.65 24.08
C ALA A 38 -18.24 67.63 24.96
N GLN A 39 -18.32 67.52 26.30
CA GLN A 39 -17.16 67.53 27.18
C GLN A 39 -16.63 66.15 27.57
N GLY A 40 -17.28 65.07 27.18
CA GLY A 40 -16.91 63.70 27.52
C GLY A 40 -16.50 62.85 26.31
N ALA A 41 -16.46 63.41 25.13
CA ALA A 41 -15.99 62.67 23.97
C ALA A 41 -14.45 62.49 24.05
N PRO A 42 -13.94 61.26 23.97
CA PRO A 42 -12.50 61.08 23.86
C PRO A 42 -11.98 61.86 22.65
N PRO A 43 -10.77 62.44 22.73
CA PRO A 43 -10.18 63.16 21.63
C PRO A 43 -10.16 62.25 20.41
N ASN A 44 -10.55 62.78 19.25
CA ASN A 44 -10.50 62.05 17.98
C ASN A 44 -9.14 61.37 17.85
N PRO A 45 -9.08 60.04 17.65
CA PRO A 45 -7.80 59.40 17.51
C PRO A 45 -7.10 59.99 16.30
N ASN A 46 -6.03 60.70 16.50
CA ASN A 46 -5.13 61.07 15.45
C ASN A 46 -4.52 59.74 14.96
N VAL A 47 -5.06 59.21 13.89
CA VAL A 47 -4.47 58.08 13.16
C VAL A 47 -3.24 58.64 12.49
N VAL A 48 -2.09 58.54 13.16
CA VAL A 48 -0.80 58.73 12.52
C VAL A 48 -0.67 57.54 11.59
N PRO A 49 -0.61 57.76 10.27
CA PRO A 49 -0.38 56.65 9.36
C PRO A 49 0.96 56.03 9.71
N PHE A 50 0.96 54.81 10.24
CA PHE A 50 2.23 54.06 10.41
C PHE A 50 2.89 54.06 9.04
N ALA A 51 4.16 54.41 8.99
CA ALA A 51 4.98 54.20 7.81
C ALA A 51 4.87 52.71 7.45
N ASP A 52 4.51 52.42 6.22
CA ASP A 52 4.36 51.02 5.74
C ASP A 52 5.66 50.31 6.01
N ALA A 53 5.69 49.43 7.03
CA ALA A 53 6.87 48.72 7.48
C ALA A 53 7.48 47.79 6.40
N ALA A 54 6.73 47.59 5.31
CA ALA A 54 7.17 46.84 4.14
C ALA A 54 7.80 47.72 3.05
N LEU A 55 7.85 49.05 3.24
CA LEU A 55 8.34 49.99 2.23
C LEU A 55 9.72 50.56 2.65
N PHE A 56 10.70 50.31 1.83
CA PHE A 56 12.10 50.68 2.09
C PHE A 56 12.58 51.68 1.04
N SER A 57 13.25 52.76 1.47
CA SER A 57 13.85 53.75 0.58
C SER A 57 15.31 53.37 0.31
N VAL A 58 15.72 53.44 -0.95
CA VAL A 58 17.08 53.10 -1.37
C VAL A 58 17.70 54.29 -2.09
N ILE A 59 18.94 54.62 -1.74
CA ILE A 59 19.66 55.79 -2.30
C ILE A 59 20.05 55.54 -3.76
N HIS A 60 20.44 54.31 -4.10
CA HIS A 60 20.91 53.91 -5.42
C HIS A 60 20.12 52.73 -5.95
N PRO A 61 18.83 52.91 -6.38
CA PRO A 61 18.00 51.83 -6.84
C PRO A 61 18.50 51.15 -8.14
N GLU A 62 19.30 51.88 -8.94
CA GLU A 62 19.92 51.41 -10.17
C GLU A 62 20.91 50.23 -9.97
N GLN A 63 21.39 50.03 -8.74
CA GLN A 63 22.30 48.92 -8.41
C GLN A 63 21.57 47.60 -8.26
N PHE A 64 20.24 47.60 -8.22
CA PHE A 64 19.41 46.41 -8.04
C PHE A 64 18.68 46.08 -9.34
N PRO A 65 19.23 45.19 -10.18
CA PRO A 65 18.60 44.82 -11.43
C PRO A 65 17.24 44.13 -11.17
N LEU A 66 16.29 44.46 -12.08
CA LEU A 66 14.93 43.93 -12.01
C LEU A 66 14.76 42.82 -13.02
N ALA A 67 13.99 41.81 -12.65
CA ALA A 67 13.49 40.78 -13.52
C ALA A 67 11.95 40.85 -13.55
N THR A 68 11.35 40.56 -14.70
CA THR A 68 9.91 40.50 -14.82
C THR A 68 9.45 39.07 -14.52
N ALA A 69 8.49 38.92 -13.63
CA ALA A 69 7.84 37.67 -13.36
C ALA A 69 7.06 37.18 -14.58
N THR A 70 7.31 35.99 -15.03
CA THR A 70 6.71 35.36 -16.21
C THR A 70 5.84 34.19 -15.83
N GLU A 71 4.86 33.86 -16.68
CA GLU A 71 4.08 32.64 -16.51
C GLU A 71 4.80 31.45 -17.11
N HIS A 72 4.74 30.34 -16.39
CA HIS A 72 5.26 29.05 -16.84
C HIS A 72 4.20 27.96 -16.59
N PRO A 73 3.91 27.14 -17.59
CA PRO A 73 3.02 26.00 -17.40
C PRO A 73 3.71 24.97 -16.52
N THR A 74 3.20 24.76 -15.32
CA THR A 74 3.70 23.74 -14.38
C THR A 74 2.67 22.65 -14.26
N THR A 75 3.12 21.43 -14.41
CA THR A 75 2.28 20.25 -14.17
C THR A 75 2.44 19.86 -12.70
N SER A 76 1.34 19.78 -11.98
CA SER A 76 1.38 19.31 -10.58
C SER A 76 1.97 17.90 -10.53
N GLU A 77 3.00 17.71 -9.75
CA GLU A 77 3.59 16.40 -9.49
C GLU A 77 3.20 15.91 -8.10
N LEU A 78 2.65 14.70 -8.03
CA LEU A 78 2.39 14.03 -6.78
C LEU A 78 3.45 12.96 -6.54
N VAL A 79 4.27 13.17 -5.52
CA VAL A 79 5.31 12.23 -5.12
C VAL A 79 4.86 11.44 -3.91
N VAL A 80 4.76 10.12 -4.08
CA VAL A 80 4.35 9.20 -3.01
C VAL A 80 5.38 8.09 -2.82
N THR A 81 5.42 7.53 -1.63
CA THR A 81 6.24 6.37 -1.32
C THR A 81 5.43 5.08 -1.42
N GLY A 82 6.11 4.00 -1.76
CA GLY A 82 5.49 2.69 -1.87
C GLY A 82 6.49 1.57 -1.67
N THR A 83 6.00 0.35 -1.81
CA THR A 83 6.81 -0.87 -1.70
C THR A 83 6.57 -1.78 -2.89
N VAL A 84 7.62 -2.51 -3.28
CA VAL A 84 7.54 -3.55 -4.31
C VAL A 84 6.93 -4.80 -3.68
N THR A 85 5.83 -5.28 -4.23
CA THR A 85 5.14 -6.50 -3.82
C THR A 85 4.99 -7.46 -5.00
N PRO A 86 4.85 -8.78 -4.75
CA PRO A 86 4.59 -9.70 -5.85
C PRO A 86 3.21 -9.45 -6.45
N ASP A 87 3.08 -9.71 -7.73
CA ASP A 87 1.78 -9.83 -8.36
C ASP A 87 1.12 -11.12 -7.90
N VAL A 88 0.09 -11.01 -7.05
CA VAL A 88 -0.60 -12.19 -6.49
C VAL A 88 -1.28 -13.04 -7.55
N SER A 89 -1.62 -12.51 -8.72
CA SER A 89 -2.17 -13.28 -9.83
C SER A 89 -1.14 -14.22 -10.48
N ARG A 90 0.15 -13.96 -10.23
CA ARG A 90 1.29 -14.74 -10.70
C ARG A 90 1.94 -15.59 -9.61
N ASN A 91 1.33 -15.64 -8.43
CA ASN A 91 1.77 -16.48 -7.34
C ASN A 91 1.13 -17.86 -7.46
N VAL A 92 1.95 -18.88 -7.55
CA VAL A 92 1.51 -20.27 -7.65
C VAL A 92 1.94 -21.01 -6.38
N PRO A 93 0.97 -21.42 -5.54
CA PRO A 93 1.28 -22.23 -4.37
C PRO A 93 1.69 -23.64 -4.80
N VAL A 94 2.70 -24.17 -4.16
CA VAL A 94 3.11 -25.56 -4.34
C VAL A 94 2.32 -26.40 -3.35
N VAL A 95 1.49 -27.31 -3.87
CA VAL A 95 0.64 -28.19 -3.08
C VAL A 95 1.31 -29.54 -2.92
N SER A 96 1.30 -30.09 -1.72
CA SER A 96 1.66 -31.49 -1.52
C SER A 96 0.49 -32.42 -1.83
N LEU A 97 0.73 -33.47 -2.62
CA LEU A 97 -0.29 -34.47 -2.96
C LEU A 97 -0.46 -35.52 -1.87
N ALA A 98 0.51 -35.68 -0.97
CA ALA A 98 0.49 -36.65 0.10
C ALA A 98 0.85 -36.01 1.44
N SER A 99 0.31 -36.57 2.52
CA SER A 99 0.68 -36.22 3.88
C SER A 99 1.95 -36.98 4.31
N GLY A 100 2.79 -36.31 5.10
CA GLY A 100 4.00 -36.95 5.59
C GLY A 100 5.02 -35.99 6.16
N ARG A 101 6.20 -36.50 6.47
CA ARG A 101 7.30 -35.72 7.01
C ARG A 101 8.30 -35.36 5.92
N VAL A 102 8.70 -34.09 5.87
CA VAL A 102 9.73 -33.60 4.94
C VAL A 102 11.06 -34.30 5.27
N ASN A 103 11.55 -35.04 4.29
CA ASN A 103 12.84 -35.77 4.39
C ASN A 103 14.01 -34.88 3.95
N ALA A 104 13.86 -34.19 2.80
CA ALA A 104 14.88 -33.30 2.27
C ALA A 104 14.24 -32.13 1.51
N ILE A 105 14.91 -30.98 1.53
CA ILE A 105 14.56 -29.79 0.75
C ILE A 105 15.74 -29.53 -0.19
N HIS A 106 15.46 -29.39 -1.48
CA HIS A 106 16.47 -29.26 -2.55
C HIS A 106 16.62 -27.83 -3.06
N THR A 107 15.75 -26.90 -2.61
CA THR A 107 15.73 -25.49 -3.02
C THR A 107 15.69 -24.58 -1.79
N ARG A 108 16.07 -23.33 -1.95
CA ARG A 108 16.10 -22.33 -0.88
C ARG A 108 15.19 -21.15 -1.26
N LEU A 109 14.74 -20.44 -0.25
CA LEU A 109 14.03 -19.18 -0.45
C LEU A 109 14.87 -18.21 -1.30
N GLY A 110 14.28 -17.67 -2.36
CA GLY A 110 14.94 -16.79 -3.33
C GLY A 110 15.56 -17.50 -4.53
N ASP A 111 15.61 -18.84 -4.57
CA ASP A 111 16.12 -19.57 -5.74
C ASP A 111 15.15 -19.43 -6.93
N THR A 112 15.74 -19.35 -8.12
CA THR A 112 14.99 -19.46 -9.37
C THR A 112 14.82 -20.95 -9.71
N VAL A 113 13.57 -21.36 -9.88
CA VAL A 113 13.22 -22.75 -10.20
C VAL A 113 12.56 -22.87 -11.55
N GLN A 114 12.74 -24.02 -12.20
CA GLN A 114 12.09 -24.37 -13.46
C GLN A 114 10.89 -25.27 -13.21
N LYS A 115 9.88 -25.21 -14.08
CA LYS A 115 8.76 -26.13 -14.05
C LYS A 115 9.26 -27.57 -14.11
N GLY A 116 8.78 -28.43 -13.20
CA GLY A 116 9.22 -29.81 -13.06
C GLY A 116 10.51 -30.02 -12.26
N GLN A 117 11.12 -28.96 -11.70
CA GLN A 117 12.26 -29.08 -10.81
C GLN A 117 11.83 -29.65 -9.45
N LEU A 118 12.61 -30.58 -8.91
CA LEU A 118 12.38 -31.16 -7.58
C LEU A 118 12.65 -30.10 -6.49
N LEU A 119 11.65 -29.86 -5.65
CA LEU A 119 11.72 -28.89 -4.56
C LEU A 119 11.99 -29.55 -3.21
N MET A 120 11.26 -30.60 -2.91
CA MET A 120 11.41 -31.38 -1.67
C MET A 120 10.98 -32.81 -1.86
N THR A 121 11.41 -33.67 -0.93
CA THR A 121 11.01 -35.08 -0.81
C THR A 121 10.30 -35.27 0.52
N ILE A 122 9.16 -35.95 0.51
CA ILE A 122 8.35 -36.26 1.68
C ILE A 122 8.34 -37.76 1.90
N ARG A 123 8.56 -38.18 3.13
CA ARG A 123 8.28 -39.55 3.55
C ARG A 123 6.81 -39.65 3.94
N SER A 124 6.03 -40.44 3.20
CA SER A 124 4.58 -40.48 3.33
C SER A 124 4.10 -41.83 3.86
N ASP A 125 3.27 -41.78 4.90
CA ASP A 125 2.56 -42.97 5.42
C ASP A 125 1.38 -43.33 4.52
N ASP A 126 0.79 -42.35 3.77
CA ASP A 126 -0.28 -42.60 2.80
C ASP A 126 0.20 -43.53 1.68
N VAL A 127 1.44 -43.31 1.20
CA VAL A 127 2.07 -44.16 0.18
C VAL A 127 2.35 -45.55 0.75
N SER A 128 2.82 -45.66 2.01
CA SER A 128 3.06 -46.94 2.66
C SER A 128 1.77 -47.76 2.79
N GLY A 129 0.68 -47.12 3.20
CA GLY A 129 -0.67 -47.70 3.23
C GLY A 129 -1.16 -48.12 1.84
N GLY A 130 -0.95 -47.26 0.82
CA GLY A 130 -1.27 -47.53 -0.57
C GLY A 130 -0.58 -48.81 -1.10
N TYR A 131 0.73 -48.99 -0.82
CA TYR A 131 1.43 -50.22 -1.20
C TYR A 131 0.90 -51.44 -0.46
N SER A 132 0.56 -51.35 0.81
CA SER A 132 -0.04 -52.45 1.54
C SER A 132 -1.36 -52.89 0.92
N ASN A 133 -2.24 -51.94 0.61
CA ASN A 133 -3.51 -52.18 -0.05
C ASN A 133 -3.35 -52.76 -1.45
N TYR A 134 -2.37 -52.24 -2.23
CA TYR A 134 -2.05 -52.77 -3.54
C TYR A 134 -1.65 -54.26 -3.47
N ARG A 135 -0.77 -54.62 -2.57
CA ARG A 135 -0.33 -56.01 -2.40
C ARG A 135 -1.45 -56.92 -1.97
N MET A 136 -2.37 -56.47 -1.10
CA MET A 136 -3.57 -57.22 -0.74
C MET A 136 -4.48 -57.42 -1.94
N ALA A 137 -4.76 -56.35 -2.70
CA ALA A 137 -5.61 -56.42 -3.88
C ALA A 137 -5.02 -57.37 -4.97
N VAL A 138 -3.69 -57.38 -5.16
CA VAL A 138 -3.03 -58.32 -6.10
C VAL A 138 -3.17 -59.76 -5.63
N ALA A 139 -3.11 -60.02 -4.34
CA ALA A 139 -3.31 -61.36 -3.80
C ALA A 139 -4.79 -61.83 -3.97
N ASP A 140 -5.72 -60.95 -3.69
CA ASP A 140 -7.17 -61.19 -3.89
C ASP A 140 -7.52 -61.44 -5.35
N GLU A 141 -6.94 -60.65 -6.30
CA GLU A 141 -7.11 -60.85 -7.73
C GLU A 141 -6.58 -62.23 -8.18
N ALA A 142 -5.38 -62.58 -7.73
CA ALA A 142 -4.78 -63.88 -8.06
C ALA A 142 -5.68 -65.08 -7.59
N LEU A 143 -6.26 -64.97 -6.36
CA LEU A 143 -7.19 -65.95 -5.85
C LEU A 143 -8.49 -65.98 -6.66
N ALA A 144 -9.12 -64.86 -6.90
CA ALA A 144 -10.36 -64.76 -7.63
C ALA A 144 -10.21 -65.24 -9.09
N ARG A 145 -9.12 -64.92 -9.75
CA ARG A 145 -8.77 -65.41 -11.07
C ARG A 145 -8.62 -66.93 -11.08
N THR A 146 -7.92 -67.52 -10.10
CA THR A 146 -7.74 -68.96 -9.98
C THR A 146 -9.11 -69.65 -9.77
N GLN A 147 -9.99 -69.05 -8.97
CA GLN A 147 -11.35 -69.54 -8.75
C GLN A 147 -12.20 -69.49 -10.05
N TYR A 148 -12.10 -68.42 -10.79
CA TYR A 148 -12.78 -68.25 -12.07
C TYR A 148 -12.29 -69.28 -13.11
N GLU A 149 -10.99 -69.48 -13.28
CA GLU A 149 -10.45 -70.46 -14.21
C GLU A 149 -10.90 -71.89 -13.84
N ARG A 150 -10.94 -72.23 -12.54
CA ARG A 150 -11.48 -73.51 -12.05
C ARG A 150 -12.98 -73.61 -12.35
N ALA A 151 -13.77 -72.56 -12.11
CA ALA A 151 -15.20 -72.57 -12.39
C ALA A 151 -15.48 -72.76 -13.90
N LYS A 152 -14.66 -72.12 -14.73
CA LYS A 152 -14.74 -72.21 -16.20
C LYS A 152 -14.48 -73.68 -16.66
N ASP A 153 -13.50 -74.33 -16.10
CA ASP A 153 -13.19 -75.73 -16.41
C ASP A 153 -14.33 -76.70 -15.95
N LEU A 154 -14.82 -76.52 -14.72
CA LEU A 154 -15.94 -77.30 -14.18
C LEU A 154 -17.25 -77.10 -15.00
N TYR A 155 -17.53 -75.91 -15.43
CA TYR A 155 -18.68 -75.59 -16.26
C TYR A 155 -18.53 -76.26 -17.63
N ALA A 156 -17.38 -76.22 -18.25
CA ALA A 156 -17.10 -76.91 -19.53
C ALA A 156 -17.33 -78.40 -19.47
N HIS A 157 -17.14 -79.01 -18.27
CA HIS A 157 -17.45 -80.45 -18.06
C HIS A 157 -18.84 -80.68 -17.48
N GLY A 158 -19.72 -79.67 -17.39
CA GLY A 158 -21.06 -79.81 -16.86
C GLY A 158 -21.22 -80.06 -15.38
N ALA A 159 -20.16 -79.70 -14.57
CA ALA A 159 -20.09 -79.96 -13.13
C ALA A 159 -20.70 -78.85 -12.27
N ILE A 160 -20.92 -77.65 -12.82
CA ILE A 160 -21.53 -76.51 -12.13
C ILE A 160 -22.54 -75.79 -13.01
N ALA A 161 -23.43 -74.99 -12.40
CA ALA A 161 -24.41 -74.17 -13.12
C ALA A 161 -23.78 -72.92 -13.76
N LEU A 162 -24.42 -72.39 -14.81
CA LEU A 162 -23.98 -71.12 -15.45
C LEU A 162 -23.91 -69.95 -14.44
N ASN A 163 -24.85 -69.92 -13.51
CA ASN A 163 -24.86 -68.90 -12.46
C ASN A 163 -23.57 -68.89 -11.61
N ASP A 164 -23.05 -70.04 -11.28
CA ASP A 164 -21.84 -70.20 -10.45
C ASP A 164 -20.61 -69.69 -11.23
N LEU A 165 -20.55 -69.98 -12.55
CA LEU A 165 -19.50 -69.46 -13.41
C LEU A 165 -19.58 -67.92 -13.51
N GLN A 166 -20.80 -67.38 -13.69
CA GLN A 166 -20.99 -65.92 -13.76
C GLN A 166 -20.61 -65.22 -12.46
N VAL A 167 -20.92 -65.78 -11.30
CA VAL A 167 -20.51 -65.28 -9.99
C VAL A 167 -18.99 -65.27 -9.86
N ALA A 168 -18.30 -66.35 -10.24
CA ALA A 168 -16.85 -66.45 -10.20
C ALA A 168 -16.18 -65.43 -11.14
N GLN A 169 -16.78 -65.21 -12.33
CA GLN A 169 -16.33 -64.17 -13.26
C GLN A 169 -16.48 -62.76 -12.69
N ASP A 170 -17.66 -62.42 -12.14
CA ASP A 170 -17.90 -61.14 -11.52
C ASP A 170 -16.93 -60.83 -10.37
N MET A 171 -16.60 -61.84 -9.56
CA MET A 171 -15.59 -61.72 -8.49
C MET A 171 -14.21 -61.44 -9.05
N ALA A 172 -13.80 -62.12 -10.13
CA ALA A 172 -12.50 -61.91 -10.75
C ALA A 172 -12.40 -60.52 -11.41
N ASP A 173 -13.46 -60.08 -12.08
CA ASP A 173 -13.51 -58.78 -12.70
C ASP A 173 -13.45 -57.62 -11.65
N LYS A 174 -14.18 -57.78 -10.55
CA LYS A 174 -14.14 -56.81 -9.41
C LYS A 174 -12.77 -56.74 -8.77
N ALA A 175 -12.12 -57.89 -8.54
CA ALA A 175 -10.78 -57.93 -7.96
C ALA A 175 -9.75 -57.28 -8.89
N LYS A 176 -9.86 -57.50 -10.20
CA LYS A 176 -8.99 -56.83 -11.17
C LYS A 176 -9.18 -55.32 -11.17
N ILE A 177 -10.41 -54.80 -11.15
CA ILE A 177 -10.74 -53.38 -11.07
C ILE A 177 -10.14 -52.79 -9.77
N ALA A 178 -10.16 -53.50 -8.64
CA ALA A 178 -9.59 -53.06 -7.39
C ALA A 178 -8.05 -52.85 -7.49
N VAL A 179 -7.36 -53.81 -8.12
CA VAL A 179 -5.91 -53.69 -8.39
C VAL A 179 -5.61 -52.47 -9.25
N GLU A 180 -6.35 -52.32 -10.38
CA GLU A 180 -6.15 -51.18 -11.30
C GLU A 180 -6.39 -49.86 -10.59
N THR A 181 -7.44 -49.74 -9.78
CA THR A 181 -7.79 -48.51 -9.04
C THR A 181 -6.68 -48.11 -8.03
N ILE A 182 -6.19 -49.08 -7.27
CA ILE A 182 -5.13 -48.79 -6.27
C ILE A 182 -3.79 -48.49 -6.96
N ALA A 183 -3.50 -49.22 -8.05
CA ALA A 183 -2.30 -48.92 -8.86
C ALA A 183 -2.32 -47.50 -9.42
N GLU A 184 -3.46 -47.05 -9.94
CA GLU A 184 -3.60 -45.69 -10.45
C GLU A 184 -3.46 -44.65 -9.34
N HIS A 185 -4.03 -44.89 -8.17
CA HIS A 185 -3.85 -44.04 -7.01
C HIS A 185 -2.37 -43.84 -6.64
N LEU A 186 -1.58 -44.93 -6.62
CA LEU A 186 -0.12 -44.87 -6.37
C LEU A 186 0.60 -44.07 -7.45
N ARG A 187 0.22 -44.22 -8.74
CA ARG A 187 0.80 -43.45 -9.84
C ARG A 187 0.49 -41.95 -9.72
N LEU A 188 -0.70 -41.58 -9.31
CA LEU A 188 -1.07 -40.18 -9.06
C LEU A 188 -0.22 -39.55 -7.95
N LEU A 189 0.21 -40.35 -6.97
CA LEU A 189 1.18 -39.91 -5.94
C LEU A 189 2.64 -39.93 -6.43
N GLY A 190 2.87 -40.21 -7.72
CA GLY A 190 4.21 -40.26 -8.33
C GLY A 190 4.99 -41.53 -8.04
N ASN A 191 4.32 -42.61 -7.61
CA ASN A 191 4.94 -43.86 -7.21
C ASN A 191 4.60 -45.02 -8.18
N ASP A 192 5.58 -45.83 -8.50
CA ASP A 192 5.40 -47.06 -9.31
C ASP A 192 4.84 -48.17 -8.41
N PRO A 193 3.65 -48.75 -8.71
CA PRO A 193 3.08 -49.84 -7.92
C PRO A 193 3.99 -51.06 -7.78
N GLU A 194 4.89 -51.32 -8.75
CA GLU A 194 5.79 -52.46 -8.77
C GLU A 194 7.11 -52.20 -8.04
N LYS A 195 7.45 -50.92 -7.81
CA LYS A 195 8.70 -50.50 -7.15
C LYS A 195 8.41 -49.71 -5.87
N PRO A 196 8.26 -50.37 -4.73
CA PRO A 196 7.90 -49.67 -3.50
C PRO A 196 8.93 -48.60 -3.14
N ALA A 197 8.47 -47.33 -3.17
CA ALA A 197 9.21 -46.18 -2.65
C ALA A 197 8.29 -45.49 -1.63
N PHE A 198 8.81 -45.21 -0.45
CA PHE A 198 8.03 -44.54 0.62
C PHE A 198 8.21 -43.01 0.60
N MET A 199 8.69 -42.51 -0.54
CA MET A 199 8.98 -41.10 -0.74
C MET A 199 8.02 -40.56 -1.81
N VAL A 200 7.59 -39.31 -1.60
CA VAL A 200 6.86 -38.50 -2.57
C VAL A 200 7.69 -37.29 -2.92
N ASP A 201 7.98 -37.15 -4.19
CA ASP A 201 8.69 -36.00 -4.71
C ASP A 201 7.71 -34.90 -5.05
N VAL A 202 8.00 -33.68 -4.56
CA VAL A 202 7.19 -32.49 -4.84
C VAL A 202 7.96 -31.61 -5.81
N PHE A 203 7.36 -31.39 -6.97
CA PHE A 203 7.95 -30.65 -8.08
C PHE A 203 7.34 -29.25 -8.23
N ALA A 204 8.10 -28.34 -8.82
CA ALA A 204 7.63 -27.00 -9.16
C ALA A 204 6.54 -27.05 -10.27
N PRO A 205 5.32 -26.56 -10.01
CA PRO A 205 4.25 -26.54 -11.01
C PRO A 205 4.49 -25.54 -12.14
N THR A 206 5.30 -24.51 -11.88
CA THR A 206 5.67 -23.44 -12.82
C THR A 206 7.12 -23.03 -12.61
N SER A 207 7.67 -22.33 -13.60
CA SER A 207 8.97 -21.65 -13.47
C SER A 207 8.77 -20.30 -12.79
N GLY A 208 9.73 -19.87 -11.97
CA GLY A 208 9.69 -18.60 -11.24
C GLY A 208 10.70 -18.56 -10.11
N VAL A 209 10.50 -17.66 -9.17
CA VAL A 209 11.32 -17.50 -7.96
C VAL A 209 10.55 -18.03 -6.75
N LEU A 210 11.23 -18.75 -5.89
CA LEU A 210 10.66 -19.22 -4.62
C LEU A 210 10.54 -18.02 -3.66
N THR A 211 9.33 -17.49 -3.49
CA THR A 211 9.08 -16.27 -2.70
C THR A 211 8.60 -16.52 -1.30
N ASP A 212 8.16 -17.75 -1.00
CA ASP A 212 7.77 -18.16 0.34
C ASP A 212 8.14 -19.63 0.60
N GLN A 213 8.56 -19.93 1.83
CA GLN A 213 8.90 -21.27 2.31
C GLN A 213 8.40 -21.42 3.74
N GLN A 214 7.39 -22.28 3.92
CA GLN A 214 6.73 -22.54 5.20
C GLN A 214 7.16 -23.86 5.84
N VAL A 215 8.10 -24.59 5.22
CA VAL A 215 8.55 -25.90 5.66
C VAL A 215 10.06 -25.95 5.88
N THR A 216 10.46 -26.80 6.81
CA THR A 216 11.85 -27.16 7.07
C THR A 216 11.98 -28.68 7.05
N THR A 217 13.21 -29.19 6.93
CA THR A 217 13.48 -30.64 7.06
C THR A 217 12.93 -31.14 8.39
N GLY A 218 12.17 -32.22 8.36
CA GLY A 218 11.49 -32.78 9.53
C GLY A 218 10.09 -32.23 9.81
N SER A 219 9.65 -31.15 9.16
CA SER A 219 8.28 -30.63 9.27
C SER A 219 7.26 -31.64 8.79
N LEU A 220 6.05 -31.61 9.39
CA LEU A 220 4.90 -32.37 8.93
C LEU A 220 4.16 -31.54 7.86
N VAL A 221 3.86 -32.16 6.73
CA VAL A 221 3.04 -31.59 5.64
C VAL A 221 1.77 -32.42 5.51
N GLN A 222 0.65 -31.75 5.30
CA GLN A 222 -0.63 -32.37 5.02
C GLN A 222 -0.99 -32.19 3.55
N ALA A 223 -1.56 -33.22 2.94
CA ALA A 223 -2.05 -33.16 1.56
C ALA A 223 -3.14 -32.11 1.41
N TYR A 224 -3.05 -31.31 0.35
CA TYR A 224 -4.05 -30.29 -0.06
C TYR A 224 -4.40 -29.27 1.03
N ASN A 225 -3.52 -29.04 2.01
CA ASN A 225 -3.79 -28.17 3.14
C ASN A 225 -2.87 -26.95 3.19
N THR A 226 -3.32 -25.90 3.89
CA THR A 226 -2.55 -24.69 4.19
C THR A 226 -1.90 -24.79 5.59
N PRO A 227 -0.76 -24.11 5.83
CA PRO A 227 0.01 -23.31 4.89
C PRO A 227 0.69 -24.18 3.81
N TYR A 228 0.77 -23.62 2.59
CA TYR A 228 1.46 -24.30 1.49
C TYR A 228 2.97 -24.38 1.78
N PRO A 229 3.63 -25.49 1.44
CA PRO A 229 5.07 -25.66 1.65
C PRO A 229 5.92 -24.56 1.04
N PHE A 230 5.59 -24.17 -0.18
CA PHE A 230 6.27 -23.14 -0.95
C PHE A 230 5.29 -22.30 -1.77
N THR A 231 5.73 -21.10 -2.13
CA THR A 231 5.06 -20.28 -3.16
C THR A 231 6.10 -19.88 -4.20
N ILE A 232 5.75 -20.08 -5.47
CA ILE A 232 6.58 -19.68 -6.62
C ILE A 232 5.89 -18.50 -7.28
N SER A 233 6.66 -17.41 -7.49
CA SER A 233 6.16 -16.19 -8.13
C SER A 233 6.93 -15.89 -9.41
N ASP A 234 6.22 -15.49 -10.44
CA ASP A 234 6.83 -14.89 -11.61
C ASP A 234 7.08 -13.39 -11.32
N LEU A 235 8.35 -13.03 -11.19
CA LEU A 235 8.79 -11.68 -10.87
C LEU A 235 9.13 -10.84 -12.11
N SER A 236 8.78 -11.27 -13.32
CA SER A 236 8.95 -10.48 -14.55
C SER A 236 8.10 -9.21 -14.56
N SER A 237 6.98 -9.23 -13.85
CA SER A 237 6.16 -8.08 -13.50
C SER A 237 5.91 -8.09 -12.00
N VAL A 238 5.96 -6.92 -11.40
CA VAL A 238 5.74 -6.74 -9.95
C VAL A 238 4.70 -5.65 -9.73
N TRP A 239 4.10 -5.66 -8.57
CA TRP A 239 3.27 -4.56 -8.13
C TRP A 239 4.07 -3.59 -7.27
N VAL A 240 3.87 -2.32 -7.52
CA VAL A 240 4.25 -1.25 -6.61
C VAL A 240 2.99 -0.78 -5.92
N VAL A 241 2.95 -0.92 -4.60
CA VAL A 241 1.82 -0.49 -3.78
C VAL A 241 2.24 0.77 -3.05
N CYS A 242 1.60 1.88 -3.41
CA CYS A 242 1.82 3.19 -2.81
C CYS A 242 0.70 3.56 -1.85
N ASP A 243 1.05 4.30 -0.81
CA ASP A 243 0.11 4.88 0.14
C ASP A 243 -0.16 6.34 -0.26
N VAL A 244 -1.34 6.59 -0.83
CA VAL A 244 -1.77 7.93 -1.27
C VAL A 244 -2.73 8.50 -0.25
N TYR A 245 -2.46 9.72 0.23
CA TYR A 245 -3.34 10.40 1.19
C TYR A 245 -4.70 10.75 0.58
N GLU A 246 -5.73 10.79 1.40
CA GLU A 246 -7.11 11.11 1.00
C GLU A 246 -7.19 12.41 0.18
N ASN A 247 -6.45 13.44 0.59
CA ASN A 247 -6.45 14.74 -0.09
C ASN A 247 -5.85 14.69 -1.50
N ASP A 248 -4.97 13.72 -1.77
CA ASP A 248 -4.24 13.58 -3.04
C ASP A 248 -4.89 12.58 -3.99
N LEU A 249 -5.89 11.82 -3.50
CA LEU A 249 -6.55 10.78 -4.30
C LEU A 249 -7.24 11.32 -5.55
N ALA A 250 -7.69 12.56 -5.52
CA ALA A 250 -8.32 13.20 -6.68
C ALA A 250 -7.34 13.35 -7.87
N ASN A 251 -6.05 13.36 -7.59
CA ASN A 251 -4.96 13.53 -8.57
C ASN A 251 -4.47 12.19 -9.16
N VAL A 252 -5.01 11.05 -8.71
CA VAL A 252 -4.62 9.71 -9.19
C VAL A 252 -5.83 9.00 -9.78
N ARG A 253 -5.71 8.55 -11.01
CA ARG A 253 -6.78 7.83 -11.73
C ARG A 253 -6.33 6.47 -12.19
N LEU A 254 -7.29 5.58 -12.36
CA LEU A 254 -7.04 4.26 -12.95
C LEU A 254 -6.47 4.43 -14.37
N GLY A 255 -5.36 3.76 -14.65
CA GLY A 255 -4.67 3.85 -15.94
C GLY A 255 -3.60 4.92 -16.04
N ASP A 256 -3.47 5.82 -15.06
CA ASP A 256 -2.39 6.82 -15.01
C ASP A 256 -1.03 6.14 -14.97
N THR A 257 -0.03 6.83 -15.52
CA THR A 257 1.35 6.39 -15.48
C THR A 257 2.13 7.20 -14.45
N ALA A 258 3.03 6.53 -13.72
CA ALA A 258 3.93 7.18 -12.78
C ALA A 258 5.37 6.74 -13.05
N ASP A 259 6.30 7.66 -12.82
CA ASP A 259 7.73 7.36 -12.81
C ASP A 259 8.12 6.80 -11.45
N ILE A 260 8.70 5.61 -11.46
CA ILE A 260 9.10 4.88 -10.26
C ILE A 260 10.62 4.89 -10.16
N THR A 261 11.11 5.39 -9.04
CA THR A 261 12.54 5.36 -8.69
C THR A 261 12.75 4.52 -7.44
N LEU A 262 13.82 3.72 -7.44
CA LEU A 262 14.22 2.93 -6.28
C LEU A 262 15.39 3.62 -5.58
N ASN A 263 15.38 3.63 -4.26
CA ASN A 263 16.51 4.18 -3.49
C ASN A 263 17.84 3.44 -3.77
N ALA A 264 17.74 2.14 -4.12
CA ALA A 264 18.91 1.34 -4.49
C ALA A 264 19.48 1.68 -5.90
N TYR A 265 18.68 2.30 -6.76
CA TYR A 265 19.04 2.64 -8.14
C TYR A 265 18.46 4.00 -8.52
N PRO A 266 18.97 5.11 -7.96
CA PRO A 266 18.38 6.46 -8.10
C PRO A 266 18.41 6.97 -9.55
N ASP A 267 19.38 6.50 -10.36
CA ASP A 267 19.54 6.92 -11.75
C ASP A 267 18.64 6.15 -12.73
N ARG A 268 17.89 5.16 -12.25
CA ARG A 268 16.98 4.36 -13.08
C ARG A 268 15.54 4.73 -12.80
N ARG A 269 14.82 5.06 -13.86
CA ARG A 269 13.39 5.31 -13.84
C ARG A 269 12.65 4.14 -14.48
N PHE A 270 11.64 3.65 -13.80
CA PHE A 270 10.74 2.62 -14.29
C PHE A 270 9.36 3.24 -14.46
N LYS A 271 8.62 2.79 -15.46
CA LYS A 271 7.24 3.26 -15.63
C LYS A 271 6.28 2.27 -15.02
N GLY A 272 5.41 2.77 -14.17
CA GLY A 272 4.31 2.01 -13.59
C GLY A 272 2.98 2.53 -14.12
N LYS A 273 2.00 1.64 -14.28
CA LYS A 273 0.64 1.98 -14.66
C LYS A 273 -0.30 1.64 -13.51
N VAL A 274 -1.15 2.59 -13.09
CA VAL A 274 -2.16 2.36 -12.06
C VAL A 274 -3.15 1.30 -12.52
N SER A 275 -3.13 0.17 -11.85
CA SER A 275 -4.01 -0.97 -12.12
C SER A 275 -5.19 -1.05 -11.16
N ASN A 276 -5.05 -0.49 -9.95
CA ASN A 276 -6.12 -0.48 -8.95
C ASN A 276 -5.91 0.64 -7.93
N ILE A 277 -7.02 1.22 -7.50
CA ILE A 277 -7.08 2.19 -6.38
C ILE A 277 -7.98 1.54 -5.33
N GLY A 278 -7.43 1.33 -4.13
CA GLY A 278 -8.15 0.69 -3.02
C GLY A 278 -9.37 1.50 -2.61
N SER A 279 -10.50 0.82 -2.48
CA SER A 279 -11.77 1.45 -2.05
C SER A 279 -11.88 1.64 -0.53
N ILE A 280 -10.89 1.13 0.23
CA ILE A 280 -10.86 1.20 1.69
C ILE A 280 -9.62 2.01 2.09
N LEU A 281 -9.84 3.05 2.87
CA LEU A 281 -8.76 3.83 3.47
C LEU A 281 -8.23 3.11 4.72
N ASP A 282 -6.92 3.19 4.92
CA ASP A 282 -6.32 2.86 6.21
C ASP A 282 -6.73 3.92 7.23
N PRO A 283 -7.47 3.54 8.30
CA PRO A 283 -8.01 4.51 9.24
C PRO A 283 -6.93 5.19 10.09
N SER A 284 -5.75 4.57 10.22
CA SER A 284 -4.64 5.09 11.02
C SER A 284 -3.83 6.14 10.25
N LEU A 285 -3.59 5.87 8.96
CA LEU A 285 -2.77 6.72 8.10
C LEU A 285 -3.61 7.64 7.20
N ARG A 286 -4.91 7.36 7.06
CA ARG A 286 -5.83 8.01 6.10
C ARG A 286 -5.30 7.96 4.67
N THR A 287 -4.75 6.81 4.29
CA THR A 287 -4.21 6.57 2.95
C THR A 287 -5.01 5.49 2.23
N ALA A 288 -5.12 5.62 0.92
CA ALA A 288 -5.57 4.54 0.05
C ALA A 288 -4.37 3.81 -0.55
N LYS A 289 -4.49 2.50 -0.68
CA LYS A 289 -3.50 1.68 -1.39
C LYS A 289 -3.69 1.83 -2.90
N VAL A 290 -2.78 2.51 -3.56
CA VAL A 290 -2.73 2.59 -5.03
C VAL A 290 -1.74 1.56 -5.54
N ARG A 291 -2.24 0.64 -6.38
CA ARG A 291 -1.44 -0.43 -6.95
C ARG A 291 -1.08 -0.09 -8.39
N MET A 292 0.20 -0.20 -8.70
CA MET A 292 0.73 -0.03 -10.04
C MET A 292 1.40 -1.31 -10.52
N GLU A 293 1.19 -1.65 -11.77
CA GLU A 293 1.88 -2.74 -12.44
C GLU A 293 3.15 -2.20 -13.09
N VAL A 294 4.27 -2.86 -12.83
CA VAL A 294 5.60 -2.45 -13.28
C VAL A 294 6.34 -3.64 -13.88
N GLN A 295 6.87 -3.47 -15.08
CA GLN A 295 7.77 -4.47 -15.68
C GLN A 295 9.10 -4.48 -14.93
N ASN A 296 9.53 -5.66 -14.50
CA ASN A 296 10.75 -5.83 -13.72
C ASN A 296 11.85 -6.48 -14.57
N PRO A 297 12.86 -5.75 -15.01
CA PRO A 297 14.00 -6.30 -15.74
C PRO A 297 14.98 -7.06 -14.84
N GLY A 298 14.60 -7.42 -13.61
CA GLY A 298 15.41 -8.15 -12.62
C GLY A 298 16.08 -7.27 -11.56
N ASN A 299 15.84 -5.97 -11.58
CA ASN A 299 16.42 -5.03 -10.60
C ASN A 299 15.53 -4.80 -9.37
N MET A 300 14.22 -5.02 -9.49
CA MET A 300 13.27 -4.85 -8.39
C MET A 300 13.18 -6.12 -7.57
N ARG A 301 13.48 -6.02 -6.28
CA ARG A 301 13.29 -7.10 -5.32
C ARG A 301 12.09 -6.79 -4.44
N LEU A 302 11.36 -7.84 -4.07
CA LEU A 302 10.22 -7.72 -3.16
C LEU A 302 10.64 -7.05 -1.84
N GLY A 303 9.81 -6.16 -1.33
CA GLY A 303 10.10 -5.39 -0.12
C GLY A 303 10.95 -4.14 -0.32
N MET A 304 11.46 -3.85 -1.53
CA MET A 304 12.16 -2.60 -1.78
C MET A 304 11.21 -1.40 -1.69
N PHE A 305 11.70 -0.33 -1.07
CA PHE A 305 11.02 0.96 -1.08
C PHE A 305 11.23 1.69 -2.40
N VAL A 306 10.18 2.31 -2.86
CA VAL A 306 10.15 3.08 -4.10
C VAL A 306 9.55 4.45 -3.85
N ARG A 307 9.90 5.40 -4.71
CA ARG A 307 9.23 6.68 -4.87
C ARG A 307 8.52 6.65 -6.22
N ALA A 308 7.22 6.92 -6.20
CA ALA A 308 6.40 7.04 -7.39
C ALA A 308 6.02 8.51 -7.59
N THR A 309 6.33 9.05 -8.76
CA THR A 309 5.98 10.40 -9.17
C THR A 309 4.87 10.33 -10.21
N PHE A 310 3.69 10.77 -9.83
CA PHE A 310 2.55 10.92 -10.73
C PHE A 310 2.60 12.31 -11.36
N HIS A 311 2.50 12.38 -12.66
CA HIS A 311 2.41 13.64 -13.37
C HIS A 311 0.94 13.98 -13.56
N GLY A 312 0.52 15.11 -12.97
CA GLY A 312 -0.84 15.60 -13.08
C GLY A 312 -1.23 15.88 -14.53
N GLN A 313 -2.50 15.71 -14.83
CA GLN A 313 -3.05 16.05 -16.16
C GLN A 313 -3.40 17.55 -16.27
N THR A 314 -3.48 18.24 -15.14
CA THR A 314 -3.82 19.66 -15.10
C THR A 314 -2.55 20.48 -15.12
N THR A 315 -2.37 21.25 -16.19
CA THR A 315 -1.32 22.25 -16.28
C THR A 315 -1.86 23.53 -15.67
N GLU A 316 -1.24 23.98 -14.60
CA GLU A 316 -1.52 25.27 -13.98
C GLU A 316 -0.46 26.27 -14.42
N MET A 317 -0.88 27.52 -14.67
CA MET A 317 0.04 28.59 -15.01
C MET A 317 0.54 29.20 -13.70
N HIS A 318 1.82 28.98 -13.42
CA HIS A 318 2.45 29.52 -12.22
C HIS A 318 3.41 30.65 -12.58
N THR A 319 3.52 31.63 -11.68
CA THR A 319 4.45 32.73 -11.84
C THR A 319 5.86 32.23 -11.49
N ILE A 320 6.84 32.50 -12.35
CA ILE A 320 8.24 32.17 -12.11
C ILE A 320 9.10 33.43 -12.02
N VAL A 321 10.10 33.39 -11.15
CA VAL A 321 11.09 34.45 -10.95
C VAL A 321 12.49 33.83 -10.83
N PRO A 322 13.57 34.61 -11.01
CA PRO A 322 14.91 34.15 -10.67
C PRO A 322 14.96 33.69 -9.21
N ALA A 323 15.56 32.54 -8.93
CA ALA A 323 15.65 31.98 -7.57
C ALA A 323 16.35 32.96 -6.60
N SER A 324 17.29 33.77 -7.08
CA SER A 324 17.97 34.83 -6.31
C SER A 324 17.07 36.02 -5.95
N ALA A 325 15.87 36.12 -6.53
CA ALA A 325 14.87 37.15 -6.20
C ALA A 325 14.03 36.78 -4.98
N ILE A 326 14.04 35.50 -4.57
CA ILE A 326 13.30 35.04 -3.39
C ILE A 326 14.24 35.08 -2.18
N LEU A 327 13.81 35.75 -1.15
CA LEU A 327 14.50 35.86 0.12
C LEU A 327 13.79 34.98 1.17
N HIS A 328 14.48 33.97 1.65
CA HIS A 328 13.97 33.09 2.71
C HIS A 328 14.34 33.64 4.08
N MET A 329 13.37 34.04 4.88
CA MET A 329 13.56 34.53 6.25
C MET A 329 12.52 33.97 7.21
N HIS A 330 12.96 33.37 8.31
CA HIS A 330 12.09 32.90 9.40
C HIS A 330 10.87 32.08 8.92
N ASP A 331 11.10 31.06 8.11
CA ASP A 331 10.09 30.17 7.52
C ASP A 331 9.08 30.86 6.58
N ARG A 332 9.45 32.04 6.06
CA ARG A 332 8.66 32.80 5.08
C ARG A 332 9.51 33.24 3.91
N ASP A 333 8.87 33.35 2.77
CA ASP A 333 9.48 33.82 1.54
C ASP A 333 9.05 35.23 1.23
N TYR A 334 10.00 36.04 0.78
CA TYR A 334 9.75 37.44 0.42
C TYR A 334 10.40 37.76 -0.92
N VAL A 335 9.75 38.68 -1.64
CA VAL A 335 10.32 39.33 -2.82
C VAL A 335 10.28 40.84 -2.66
N TYR A 336 11.20 41.53 -3.31
CA TYR A 336 11.20 42.99 -3.35
C TYR A 336 10.67 43.47 -4.73
N VAL A 337 9.59 44.26 -4.73
CA VAL A 337 9.04 44.86 -5.92
C VAL A 337 9.30 46.37 -5.92
N PRO A 338 9.56 46.99 -7.08
CA PRO A 338 9.77 48.44 -7.16
C PRO A 338 8.49 49.18 -6.81
N ALA A 339 8.65 50.31 -6.08
CA ALA A 339 7.58 51.21 -5.69
C ALA A 339 7.94 52.64 -6.05
N PRO A 340 6.96 53.59 -6.22
CA PRO A 340 7.22 54.98 -6.56
C PRO A 340 8.17 55.67 -5.59
N GLY A 341 9.07 56.51 -6.10
CA GLY A 341 9.96 57.36 -5.30
C GLY A 341 11.21 56.63 -4.79
N ASN A 342 11.88 55.86 -5.63
CA ASN A 342 13.10 55.14 -5.33
C ASN A 342 12.96 54.19 -4.10
N LYS A 343 11.80 53.56 -4.02
CA LYS A 343 11.47 52.65 -2.94
C LYS A 343 11.24 51.21 -3.46
N PHE A 344 11.50 50.28 -2.59
CA PHE A 344 11.15 48.87 -2.81
C PHE A 344 10.15 48.43 -1.73
N ARG A 345 9.14 47.66 -2.13
CA ARG A 345 8.19 47.07 -1.23
C ARG A 345 8.51 45.58 -1.07
N ARG A 346 8.65 45.12 0.15
CA ARG A 346 8.79 43.71 0.50
C ARG A 346 7.41 43.06 0.52
N LEU A 347 7.20 42.07 -0.34
CA LEU A 347 5.98 41.27 -0.40
C LEU A 347 6.26 39.88 0.12
N GLU A 348 5.37 39.39 0.96
CA GLU A 348 5.38 37.98 1.37
C GLU A 348 4.80 37.16 0.21
N VAL A 349 5.50 36.09 -0.15
CA VAL A 349 5.11 35.18 -1.22
C VAL A 349 5.16 33.74 -0.72
N ILE A 350 4.49 32.83 -1.39
CA ILE A 350 4.68 31.41 -1.17
C ILE A 350 5.51 30.89 -2.35
N GLY A 351 6.80 30.64 -2.07
CA GLY A 351 7.70 30.03 -3.03
C GLY A 351 7.33 28.56 -3.29
N GLY A 352 7.55 28.13 -4.53
CA GLY A 352 7.44 26.72 -4.96
C GLY A 352 8.82 26.13 -5.17
N ASP A 353 8.88 25.05 -5.93
CA ASP A 353 10.10 24.36 -6.27
C ASP A 353 10.91 25.08 -7.34
N LEU A 354 12.19 24.77 -7.45
CA LEU A 354 13.03 25.16 -8.57
C LEU A 354 12.57 24.44 -9.85
N LEU A 355 12.59 25.13 -10.98
CA LEU A 355 12.21 24.47 -12.23
C LEU A 355 13.21 23.35 -12.57
N PRO A 356 12.71 22.14 -12.92
CA PRO A 356 13.57 21.01 -13.27
C PRO A 356 14.51 21.30 -14.45
N ASP A 357 14.02 22.09 -15.42
CA ASP A 357 14.77 22.42 -16.64
C ASP A 357 15.71 23.62 -16.46
N ASN A 358 15.51 24.43 -15.42
CA ASN A 358 16.31 25.62 -15.13
C ASN A 358 16.33 25.96 -13.64
N VAL A 359 17.32 25.44 -12.94
CA VAL A 359 17.52 25.65 -11.49
C VAL A 359 17.75 27.10 -11.05
N ASN A 360 17.93 28.04 -12.00
CA ASN A 360 18.02 29.46 -11.72
C ASN A 360 16.63 30.13 -11.61
N LEU A 361 15.58 29.44 -11.95
CA LEU A 361 14.20 29.91 -11.86
C LEU A 361 13.45 29.14 -10.78
N GLN A 362 12.65 29.87 -10.01
CA GLN A 362 11.82 29.32 -8.94
C GLN A 362 10.37 29.75 -9.14
N GLU A 363 9.48 28.86 -8.85
CA GLU A 363 8.06 29.06 -8.88
C GLU A 363 7.59 29.91 -7.70
N VAL A 364 6.59 30.77 -7.93
CA VAL A 364 5.87 31.50 -6.89
C VAL A 364 4.39 31.10 -6.99
N LYS A 365 3.92 30.37 -5.99
CA LYS A 365 2.55 29.84 -5.92
C LYS A 365 1.52 30.91 -5.61
N SER A 366 1.89 31.92 -4.82
CA SER A 366 1.02 33.03 -4.48
C SER A 366 1.79 34.25 -3.98
N GLY A 367 1.14 35.42 -4.01
CA GLY A 367 1.70 36.68 -3.51
C GLY A 367 2.33 37.55 -4.58
N LEU A 368 2.61 37.02 -5.78
CA LEU A 368 3.16 37.77 -6.93
C LEU A 368 2.40 37.42 -8.19
N GLY A 369 1.99 38.43 -8.94
CA GLY A 369 1.33 38.25 -10.25
C GLY A 369 2.31 38.26 -11.42
N PRO A 370 1.92 37.67 -12.55
CA PRO A 370 2.71 37.73 -13.77
C PRO A 370 2.83 39.18 -14.25
N GLY A 371 3.97 39.52 -14.87
CA GLY A 371 4.27 40.85 -15.35
C GLY A 371 4.79 41.83 -14.28
N GLN A 372 4.76 41.48 -13.01
CA GLN A 372 5.36 42.30 -11.95
C GLN A 372 6.90 42.20 -11.98
N GLN A 373 7.55 43.31 -11.69
CA GLN A 373 8.99 43.36 -11.59
C GLN A 373 9.45 43.01 -10.18
N VAL A 374 10.51 42.19 -10.07
CA VAL A 374 11.15 41.82 -8.81
C VAL A 374 12.65 42.11 -8.87
N VAL A 375 13.24 42.42 -7.74
CA VAL A 375 14.70 42.57 -7.60
C VAL A 375 15.36 41.20 -7.71
N THR A 376 16.33 41.05 -8.62
CA THR A 376 17.00 39.75 -8.83
C THR A 376 17.93 39.36 -7.70
N ASN A 377 18.47 40.30 -6.94
CA ASN A 377 19.41 40.07 -5.84
C ASN A 377 18.78 40.48 -4.51
N ALA A 378 17.70 39.78 -4.11
CA ALA A 378 16.92 40.14 -2.92
C ALA A 378 17.76 40.13 -1.62
N LEU A 379 18.67 39.16 -1.48
CA LEU A 379 19.57 39.07 -0.30
C LEU A 379 20.52 40.28 -0.17
N ILE A 380 21.05 40.78 -1.28
CA ILE A 380 21.95 41.94 -1.26
C ILE A 380 21.16 43.20 -0.87
N LEU A 381 19.96 43.36 -1.43
CA LEU A 381 19.09 44.47 -1.06
C LEU A 381 18.73 44.42 0.43
N ASP A 382 18.33 43.25 0.94
CA ASP A 382 17.98 43.09 2.36
C ASP A 382 19.15 43.44 3.28
N HIS A 383 20.38 43.02 2.93
CA HIS A 383 21.59 43.37 3.70
C HIS A 383 21.87 44.88 3.73
N VAL A 384 21.64 45.58 2.61
CA VAL A 384 21.79 47.05 2.54
C VAL A 384 20.71 47.75 3.36
N LEU A 385 19.51 47.18 3.47
CA LEU A 385 18.42 47.75 4.26
C LEU A 385 18.58 47.51 5.75
N ALA A 386 19.41 46.54 6.17
CA ALA A 386 19.69 46.22 7.56
C ALA A 386 20.82 47.03 8.17
N GLN A 387 21.57 47.79 7.35
CA GLN A 387 22.61 48.73 7.78
C GLN A 387 22.06 50.12 8.04
#